data_299ff8db1e8665335b50a63f483e0e9a
#
_entry.id   299ff8db1e8665335b50a63f483e0e9a
#
_cell.length_a   1.000
_cell.length_b   1.000
_cell.length_c   1.000
_cell.angle_alpha   90.00
_cell.angle_beta   90.00
_cell.angle_gamma   90.00
#
_symmetry.space_group_name_H-M   'P 1'
#
loop_
_entity.id
_entity.type
_entity.pdbx_description
1 polymer ?
#
loop_
_entity_poly.entity_id
_entity_poly.type
_entity_poly.pdbx_seq_one_letter_code
_entity_poly.pdbx_strand_id
1 'polypeptide(L)'
;MTTLNRRHCHQLLGAAALGALFPGLTACAAGGGGVPGYTVSQQRLNELVARSFPVTRPLVGGLADLTLSSPRLGLLPASNRIATAFDLGLAERIAGTRYSGGIDLDYGLRFDMQEGAVRMADVRVNRLAIDQLPRAQQQLVSRYAPGIAEQLLQNMVLYRLPAEQMALARNLGWTGAALRVLPEGLRIDMGPGGVR
;
A
#
# COMPACT_ATOMS: atom_id res chain seq x y z
N MET A 1 47.79 -26.13 -59.59
CA MET A 1 47.35 -27.20 -60.50
C MET A 1 45.94 -27.53 -60.15
N THR A 2 45.07 -26.99 -60.99
CA THR A 2 44.13 -27.71 -61.88
C THR A 2 43.01 -28.43 -61.08
N THR A 3 41.78 -28.32 -61.36
CA THR A 3 40.94 -27.79 -62.44
C THR A 3 39.49 -27.74 -61.99
N LEU A 4 38.76 -26.79 -62.58
CA LEU A 4 37.30 -26.71 -62.75
C LEU A 4 36.61 -28.01 -63.14
N ASN A 5 35.34 -28.17 -62.76
CA ASN A 5 34.21 -28.46 -63.69
C ASN A 5 32.88 -28.29 -62.94
N ARG A 6 32.03 -27.44 -63.24
CA ARG A 6 31.01 -27.05 -64.21
C ARG A 6 30.06 -28.19 -64.63
N ARG A 7 28.76 -27.85 -64.51
CA ARG A 7 27.54 -28.31 -65.28
C ARG A 7 26.69 -29.28 -64.43
N HIS A 8 25.38 -29.20 -64.36
CA HIS A 8 24.22 -28.58 -64.99
C HIS A 8 23.06 -28.70 -64.05
N CYS A 9 22.24 -27.67 -63.87
CA CYS A 9 20.96 -27.43 -64.50
C CYS A 9 19.90 -28.53 -64.31
N HIS A 10 18.82 -28.26 -63.65
CA HIS A 10 17.45 -28.18 -64.06
C HIS A 10 16.50 -28.13 -62.84
N GLN A 11 15.79 -27.03 -62.75
CA GLN A 11 14.37 -26.85 -62.58
C GLN A 11 13.60 -28.00 -61.86
N LEU A 12 12.91 -27.60 -60.79
CA LEU A 12 11.47 -27.77 -60.68
C LEU A 12 10.88 -26.90 -59.53
N LEU A 13 9.85 -26.23 -59.85
CA LEU A 13 8.99 -25.42 -58.98
C LEU A 13 8.49 -26.24 -57.79
N GLY A 14 8.53 -25.63 -56.60
CA GLY A 14 7.83 -26.10 -55.44
C GLY A 14 7.66 -24.94 -54.48
N ALA A 15 6.56 -24.22 -54.61
CA ALA A 15 6.10 -23.25 -53.65
C ALA A 15 5.84 -23.97 -52.31
N ALA A 16 6.62 -23.64 -51.29
CA ALA A 16 6.32 -24.00 -49.90
C ALA A 16 6.55 -22.82 -49.02
N ALA A 17 5.48 -22.31 -48.49
CA ALA A 17 5.33 -21.22 -47.57
C ALA A 17 6.25 -21.36 -46.36
N LEU A 18 7.15 -20.43 -46.18
CA LEU A 18 7.84 -20.17 -44.92
C LEU A 18 6.83 -19.49 -43.98
N GLY A 19 6.11 -20.33 -43.26
CA GLY A 19 5.37 -19.90 -42.08
C GLY A 19 6.35 -19.50 -40.97
N ALA A 20 6.55 -18.22 -40.80
CA ALA A 20 7.26 -17.70 -39.62
C ALA A 20 6.46 -18.06 -38.37
N LEU A 21 7.00 -18.98 -37.60
CA LEU A 21 6.58 -19.23 -36.23
C LEU A 21 6.95 -18.03 -35.36
N PHE A 22 6.09 -17.02 -35.33
CA PHE A 22 6.00 -16.12 -34.21
C PHE A 22 5.19 -16.83 -33.12
N PRO A 23 5.76 -17.15 -31.96
CA PRO A 23 4.95 -17.52 -30.83
C PRO A 23 4.10 -16.29 -30.48
N GLY A 24 2.82 -16.41 -30.71
CA GLY A 24 1.83 -15.37 -30.49
C GLY A 24 1.91 -14.86 -29.07
N LEU A 25 2.26 -13.59 -28.95
CA LEU A 25 1.78 -12.75 -27.90
C LEU A 25 0.27 -12.66 -28.05
N THR A 26 -0.44 -13.63 -27.55
CA THR A 26 -1.85 -13.47 -27.23
C THR A 26 -1.92 -12.48 -26.07
N ALA A 27 -1.83 -11.19 -26.41
CA ALA A 27 -2.39 -10.15 -25.59
C ALA A 27 -3.88 -10.48 -25.50
N CYS A 28 -4.31 -11.13 -24.44
CA CYS A 28 -5.68 -11.13 -24.01
C CYS A 28 -6.04 -9.67 -23.74
N ALA A 29 -6.43 -8.96 -24.78
CA ALA A 29 -7.24 -7.77 -24.67
C ALA A 29 -8.59 -8.23 -24.14
N ALA A 30 -8.69 -8.48 -22.84
CA ALA A 30 -9.95 -8.51 -22.14
C ALA A 30 -10.54 -7.13 -22.30
N GLY A 31 -11.44 -7.00 -23.28
CA GLY A 31 -12.22 -5.81 -23.52
C GLY A 31 -13.05 -5.45 -22.31
N GLY A 32 -12.56 -4.51 -21.57
CA GLY A 32 -13.24 -3.75 -20.54
C GLY A 32 -12.53 -2.43 -20.51
N GLY A 33 -13.21 -1.33 -20.86
CA GLY A 33 -12.72 0.03 -20.70
C GLY A 33 -12.48 0.36 -19.22
N GLY A 34 -11.62 -0.44 -18.56
CA GLY A 34 -11.25 -0.29 -17.19
C GLY A 34 -10.24 0.85 -17.05
N VAL A 35 -10.49 1.71 -16.10
CA VAL A 35 -9.57 2.75 -15.65
C VAL A 35 -8.19 2.12 -15.41
N PRO A 36 -7.09 2.72 -15.93
CA PRO A 36 -5.76 2.23 -15.68
C PRO A 36 -5.53 2.09 -14.17
N GLY A 37 -5.26 0.92 -13.69
CA GLY A 37 -5.07 0.66 -12.28
C GLY A 37 -3.98 -0.38 -12.05
N TYR A 38 -3.37 -0.33 -10.87
CA TYR A 38 -2.38 -1.29 -10.52
C TYR A 38 -2.66 -1.85 -9.11
N THR A 39 -2.27 -3.09 -8.85
CA THR A 39 -2.49 -3.75 -7.57
C THR A 39 -1.16 -3.93 -6.82
N VAL A 40 -1.11 -3.41 -5.60
CA VAL A 40 -0.03 -3.67 -4.66
C VAL A 40 -0.39 -4.91 -3.86
N SER A 41 0.39 -5.98 -3.96
CA SER A 41 0.13 -7.20 -3.21
C SER A 41 0.23 -6.99 -1.69
N GLN A 42 -0.48 -7.82 -0.92
CA GLN A 42 -0.42 -7.78 0.54
C GLN A 42 1.01 -7.91 1.08
N GLN A 43 1.82 -8.78 0.47
CA GLN A 43 3.22 -8.92 0.85
C GLN A 43 3.98 -7.60 0.69
N ARG A 44 3.79 -6.93 -0.44
CA ARG A 44 4.44 -5.64 -0.70
C ARG A 44 3.97 -4.54 0.24
N LEU A 45 2.69 -4.54 0.59
CA LEU A 45 2.15 -3.62 1.61
C LEU A 45 2.80 -3.86 2.97
N ASN A 46 2.92 -5.11 3.39
CA ASN A 46 3.60 -5.48 4.63
C ASN A 46 5.06 -4.99 4.65
N GLU A 47 5.80 -5.19 3.55
CA GLU A 47 7.18 -4.71 3.43
C GLU A 47 7.28 -3.18 3.52
N LEU A 48 6.39 -2.46 2.85
CA LEU A 48 6.37 -0.99 2.86
C LEU A 48 6.08 -0.46 4.26
N VAL A 49 5.09 -1.04 4.92
CA VAL A 49 4.72 -0.64 6.27
C VAL A 49 5.83 -1.00 7.26
N ALA A 50 6.39 -2.21 7.19
CA ALA A 50 7.48 -2.62 8.09
C ALA A 50 8.70 -1.69 8.03
N ARG A 51 9.01 -1.13 6.86
CA ARG A 51 10.11 -0.17 6.68
C ARG A 51 9.86 1.19 7.35
N SER A 52 8.59 1.53 7.59
CA SER A 52 8.19 2.80 8.20
C SER A 52 8.17 2.76 9.72
N PHE A 53 8.35 1.59 10.33
CA PHE A 53 8.34 1.37 11.78
C PHE A 53 9.69 0.83 12.27
N PRO A 54 10.05 1.08 13.55
CA PRO A 54 9.27 1.74 14.59
C PRO A 54 9.16 3.25 14.41
N VAL A 55 8.03 3.82 14.87
CA VAL A 55 7.80 5.27 14.91
C VAL A 55 7.65 5.70 16.36
N THR A 56 8.44 6.68 16.78
CA THR A 56 8.34 7.28 18.12
C THR A 56 7.80 8.70 18.00
N ARG A 57 6.83 9.04 18.83
CA ARG A 57 6.21 10.36 18.92
C ARG A 57 6.19 10.86 20.36
N PRO A 58 6.65 12.10 20.62
CA PRO A 58 6.51 12.70 21.93
C PRO A 58 5.03 13.00 22.23
N LEU A 59 4.62 12.67 23.43
CA LEU A 59 3.30 12.96 23.97
C LEU A 59 3.40 13.99 25.08
N VAL A 60 2.30 14.72 25.33
CA VAL A 60 2.14 15.66 26.47
C VAL A 60 3.34 16.62 26.59
N GLY A 61 3.66 17.34 25.51
CA GLY A 61 4.75 18.30 25.53
C GLY A 61 6.15 17.70 25.74
N GLY A 62 6.34 16.42 25.42
CA GLY A 62 7.64 15.73 25.57
C GLY A 62 7.83 15.05 26.93
N LEU A 63 6.80 14.96 27.75
CA LEU A 63 6.86 14.26 29.05
C LEU A 63 6.83 12.74 28.91
N ALA A 64 6.35 12.24 27.78
CA ALA A 64 6.34 10.82 27.45
C ALA A 64 6.61 10.61 25.97
N ASP A 65 7.16 9.45 25.63
CA ASP A 65 7.37 9.01 24.26
C ASP A 65 6.48 7.77 23.97
N LEU A 66 5.68 7.87 22.90
CA LEU A 66 4.91 6.76 22.38
C LEU A 66 5.69 6.14 21.22
N THR A 67 5.95 4.85 21.29
CA THR A 67 6.54 4.07 20.21
C THR A 67 5.55 3.04 19.69
N LEU A 68 5.32 3.04 18.38
CA LEU A 68 4.59 1.99 17.67
C LEU A 68 5.58 1.15 16.89
N SER A 69 5.46 -0.18 17.00
CA SER A 69 6.35 -1.14 16.35
C SER A 69 5.59 -2.39 15.89
N SER A 70 6.28 -3.26 15.16
CA SER A 70 5.79 -4.58 14.75
C SER A 70 4.42 -4.54 14.06
N PRO A 71 4.23 -3.73 13.00
CA PRO A 71 2.94 -3.66 12.32
C PRO A 71 2.54 -5.01 11.71
N ARG A 72 1.31 -5.42 11.97
CA ARG A 72 0.68 -6.61 11.38
C ARG A 72 -0.57 -6.18 10.63
N LEU A 73 -0.53 -6.26 9.29
CA LEU A 73 -1.63 -5.84 8.42
C LEU A 73 -2.58 -6.99 8.10
N GLY A 74 -3.87 -6.68 8.12
CA GLY A 74 -4.94 -7.48 7.57
C GLY A 74 -5.75 -6.69 6.55
N LEU A 75 -6.19 -7.34 5.49
CA LEU A 75 -7.06 -6.72 4.48
C LEU A 75 -8.51 -7.03 4.80
N LEU A 76 -9.38 -6.03 4.73
CA LEU A 76 -10.82 -6.14 4.97
C LEU A 76 -11.60 -5.71 3.72
N PRO A 77 -11.66 -6.56 2.66
CA PRO A 77 -12.25 -6.18 1.38
C PRO A 77 -13.72 -5.82 1.47
N ALA A 78 -14.49 -6.52 2.31
CA ALA A 78 -15.93 -6.30 2.47
C ALA A 78 -16.28 -4.89 2.93
N SER A 79 -15.40 -4.24 3.69
CA SER A 79 -15.58 -2.88 4.19
C SER A 79 -14.65 -1.85 3.54
N ASN A 80 -13.81 -2.28 2.57
CA ASN A 80 -12.78 -1.47 1.94
C ASN A 80 -11.82 -0.83 2.95
N ARG A 81 -11.39 -1.60 3.96
CA ARG A 81 -10.56 -1.13 5.08
C ARG A 81 -9.30 -1.98 5.23
N ILE A 82 -8.32 -1.43 5.89
CA ILE A 82 -7.12 -2.13 6.33
C ILE A 82 -7.16 -2.21 7.85
N ALA A 83 -7.01 -3.41 8.39
CA ALA A 83 -6.76 -3.63 9.82
C ALA A 83 -5.25 -3.61 10.07
N THR A 84 -4.83 -3.01 11.17
CA THR A 84 -3.43 -3.05 11.59
C THR A 84 -3.33 -3.19 13.10
N ALA A 85 -2.54 -4.16 13.54
CA ALA A 85 -2.14 -4.30 14.92
C ALA A 85 -0.71 -3.83 15.10
N PHE A 86 -0.43 -3.09 16.18
CA PHE A 86 0.90 -2.63 16.56
C PHE A 86 1.21 -3.02 17.99
N ASP A 87 2.48 -3.26 18.25
CA ASP A 87 3.02 -3.26 19.60
C ASP A 87 3.27 -1.80 20.02
N LEU A 88 2.84 -1.46 21.23
CA LEU A 88 2.89 -0.13 21.80
C LEU A 88 3.90 -0.08 22.94
N GLY A 89 4.80 0.88 22.91
CA GLY A 89 5.69 1.23 24.01
C GLY A 89 5.41 2.66 24.48
N LEU A 90 5.26 2.87 25.76
CA LEU A 90 5.13 4.19 26.38
C LEU A 90 6.27 4.37 27.37
N ALA A 91 7.12 5.38 27.16
CA ALA A 91 8.22 5.71 28.05
C ALA A 91 7.97 7.09 28.67
N GLU A 92 7.78 7.16 29.97
CA GLU A 92 7.67 8.38 30.74
C GLU A 92 9.06 8.92 31.07
N ARG A 93 9.29 10.20 30.83
CA ARG A 93 10.62 10.81 30.99
C ARG A 93 10.92 11.31 32.39
N ILE A 94 9.90 11.57 33.21
CA ILE A 94 10.09 12.11 34.56
C ILE A 94 10.46 10.99 35.54
N ALA A 95 9.62 9.97 35.66
CA ALA A 95 9.85 8.86 36.56
C ALA A 95 10.67 7.70 35.90
N GLY A 96 10.91 7.79 34.59
CA GLY A 96 11.64 6.75 33.84
C GLY A 96 10.85 5.46 33.65
N THR A 97 9.56 5.48 33.94
CA THR A 97 8.69 4.29 33.84
C THR A 97 8.41 3.95 32.37
N ARG A 98 8.40 2.66 32.08
CA ARG A 98 8.08 2.13 30.77
C ARG A 98 6.91 1.17 30.85
N TYR A 99 5.98 1.32 29.91
CA TYR A 99 4.84 0.46 29.75
C TYR A 99 4.87 -0.15 28.35
N SER A 100 4.42 -1.38 28.22
CA SER A 100 4.16 -2.06 26.96
C SER A 100 2.66 -2.22 26.76
N GLY A 101 2.27 -2.56 25.53
CA GLY A 101 0.87 -2.78 25.22
C GLY A 101 0.65 -3.08 23.75
N GLY A 102 -0.57 -2.96 23.32
CA GLY A 102 -0.95 -3.12 21.93
C GLY A 102 -2.12 -2.24 21.53
N ILE A 103 -2.15 -1.90 20.26
CA ILE A 103 -3.26 -1.19 19.64
C ILE A 103 -3.67 -1.91 18.36
N ASP A 104 -4.97 -2.21 18.23
CA ASP A 104 -5.59 -2.76 17.05
C ASP A 104 -6.53 -1.71 16.49
N LEU A 105 -6.37 -1.38 15.22
CA LEU A 105 -7.17 -0.38 14.55
C LEU A 105 -7.50 -0.80 13.13
N ASP A 106 -8.55 -0.23 12.57
CA ASP A 106 -8.85 -0.33 11.15
C ASP A 106 -9.15 1.05 10.56
N TYR A 107 -8.86 1.21 9.28
CA TYR A 107 -8.98 2.49 8.58
C TYR A 107 -9.22 2.29 7.09
N GLY A 108 -9.95 3.23 6.49
CA GLY A 108 -9.99 3.42 5.06
C GLY A 108 -8.75 4.14 4.55
N LEU A 109 -8.60 4.16 3.23
CA LEU A 109 -7.53 4.89 2.56
C LEU A 109 -8.11 5.99 1.67
N ARG A 110 -7.45 7.14 1.66
CA ARG A 110 -7.77 8.26 0.77
C ARG A 110 -6.52 8.72 0.06
N PHE A 111 -6.64 8.97 -1.23
CA PHE A 111 -5.57 9.58 -2.01
C PHE A 111 -5.74 11.08 -2.08
N ASP A 112 -4.71 11.81 -1.72
CA ASP A 112 -4.62 13.27 -1.83
C ASP A 112 -3.83 13.61 -3.09
N MET A 113 -4.53 14.06 -4.14
CA MET A 113 -3.92 14.41 -5.41
C MET A 113 -3.02 15.64 -5.35
N GLN A 114 -3.28 16.56 -4.43
CA GLN A 114 -2.47 17.78 -4.32
C GLN A 114 -1.08 17.45 -3.78
N GLU A 115 -1.04 16.62 -2.74
CA GLU A 115 0.19 16.23 -2.10
C GLU A 115 0.80 14.93 -2.64
N GLY A 116 0.07 14.20 -3.50
CA GLY A 116 0.48 12.87 -3.97
C GLY A 116 0.58 11.86 -2.84
N ALA A 117 -0.29 11.95 -1.85
CA ALA A 117 -0.18 11.20 -0.62
C ALA A 117 -1.36 10.24 -0.41
N VAL A 118 -1.06 9.03 0.04
CA VAL A 118 -2.05 8.10 0.60
C VAL A 118 -2.18 8.38 2.09
N ARG A 119 -3.39 8.66 2.53
CA ARG A 119 -3.70 9.02 3.92
C ARG A 119 -4.68 8.04 4.54
N MET A 120 -4.58 7.88 5.85
CA MET A 120 -5.59 7.19 6.64
C MET A 120 -6.89 8.00 6.65
N ALA A 121 -8.01 7.30 6.52
CA ALA A 121 -9.36 7.88 6.60
C ALA A 121 -10.23 7.02 7.52
N ASP A 122 -11.19 7.64 8.21
CA ASP A 122 -12.16 6.95 9.05
C ASP A 122 -11.52 5.93 10.01
N VAL A 123 -10.48 6.37 10.71
CA VAL A 123 -9.75 5.53 11.66
C VAL A 123 -10.64 5.10 12.80
N ARG A 124 -10.59 3.83 13.15
CA ARG A 124 -11.29 3.23 14.30
C ARG A 124 -10.31 2.41 15.12
N VAL A 125 -10.25 2.68 16.40
CA VAL A 125 -9.47 1.89 17.35
C VAL A 125 -10.36 0.81 17.93
N ASN A 126 -10.08 -0.44 17.56
CA ASN A 126 -10.86 -1.60 18.01
C ASN A 126 -10.42 -2.09 19.38
N ARG A 127 -9.14 -1.94 19.68
CA ARG A 127 -8.54 -2.31 20.96
C ARG A 127 -7.35 -1.41 21.26
N LEU A 128 -7.25 -0.98 22.51
CA LEU A 128 -6.04 -0.34 23.06
C LEU A 128 -5.85 -0.89 24.48
N ALA A 129 -4.72 -1.50 24.71
CA ALA A 129 -4.35 -2.04 26.00
C ALA A 129 -2.93 -1.61 26.34
N ILE A 130 -2.73 -1.20 27.60
CA ILE A 130 -1.41 -0.93 28.17
C ILE A 130 -1.24 -1.88 29.36
N ASP A 131 -0.18 -2.64 29.32
CA ASP A 131 0.11 -3.65 30.34
C ASP A 131 0.56 -2.99 31.64
N GLN A 132 0.29 -3.68 32.74
CA GLN A 132 0.79 -3.30 34.09
C GLN A 132 0.31 -1.94 34.62
N LEU A 133 -0.71 -1.34 33.98
CA LEU A 133 -1.33 -0.14 34.54
C LEU A 133 -2.18 -0.47 35.77
N PRO A 134 -2.16 0.36 36.84
CA PRO A 134 -3.10 0.27 37.93
C PRO A 134 -4.55 0.37 37.44
N ARG A 135 -5.47 -0.36 38.06
CA ARG A 135 -6.90 -0.49 37.60
C ARG A 135 -7.57 0.86 37.34
N ALA A 136 -7.35 1.85 38.20
CA ALA A 136 -7.94 3.17 38.04
C ALA A 136 -7.44 3.88 36.76
N GLN A 137 -6.14 3.78 36.45
CA GLN A 137 -5.55 4.34 35.23
C GLN A 137 -5.98 3.55 33.99
N GLN A 138 -6.12 2.24 34.10
CA GLN A 138 -6.59 1.38 33.01
C GLN A 138 -8.01 1.76 32.55
N GLN A 139 -8.92 2.08 33.49
CA GLN A 139 -10.25 2.57 33.15
C GLN A 139 -10.23 3.90 32.38
N LEU A 140 -9.37 4.84 32.79
CA LEU A 140 -9.21 6.11 32.08
C LEU A 140 -8.64 5.93 30.66
N VAL A 141 -7.60 5.11 30.54
CA VAL A 141 -7.00 4.79 29.23
C VAL A 141 -8.02 4.14 28.31
N SER A 142 -8.74 3.12 28.77
CA SER A 142 -9.75 2.42 27.95
C SER A 142 -10.89 3.33 27.51
N ARG A 143 -11.20 4.34 28.31
CA ARG A 143 -12.31 5.27 27.99
C ARG A 143 -11.92 6.39 27.03
N TYR A 144 -10.72 6.94 27.17
CA TYR A 144 -10.34 8.18 26.46
C TYR A 144 -9.27 7.97 25.38
N ALA A 145 -8.33 7.04 25.57
CA ALA A 145 -7.22 6.87 24.67
C ALA A 145 -7.63 6.44 23.25
N PRO A 146 -8.64 5.60 23.01
CA PRO A 146 -9.07 5.26 21.67
C PRO A 146 -9.47 6.49 20.86
N GLY A 147 -10.33 7.36 21.38
CA GLY A 147 -10.76 8.57 20.66
C GLY A 147 -9.61 9.55 20.39
N ILE A 148 -8.67 9.69 21.32
CA ILE A 148 -7.47 10.51 21.10
C ILE A 148 -6.60 9.90 20.00
N ALA A 149 -6.40 8.58 20.01
CA ALA A 149 -5.62 7.89 18.98
C ALA A 149 -6.27 8.02 17.60
N GLU A 150 -7.59 7.87 17.49
CA GLU A 150 -8.33 8.07 16.25
C GLU A 150 -8.11 9.48 15.69
N GLN A 151 -8.24 10.52 16.52
CA GLN A 151 -8.00 11.90 16.10
C GLN A 151 -6.56 12.14 15.64
N LEU A 152 -5.56 11.60 16.33
CA LEU A 152 -4.15 11.74 15.98
C LEU A 152 -3.78 11.01 14.70
N LEU A 153 -4.41 9.87 14.44
CA LEU A 153 -4.15 9.04 13.26
C LEU A 153 -4.98 9.47 12.04
N GLN A 154 -6.08 10.17 12.25
CA GLN A 154 -6.91 10.68 11.17
C GLN A 154 -6.10 11.58 10.24
N ASN A 155 -6.17 11.33 8.93
CA ASN A 155 -5.39 12.01 7.89
C ASN A 155 -3.86 11.78 7.95
N MET A 156 -3.37 10.85 8.75
CA MET A 156 -1.96 10.52 8.77
C MET A 156 -1.49 10.04 7.39
N VAL A 157 -0.36 10.56 6.94
CA VAL A 157 0.26 10.15 5.67
C VAL A 157 0.93 8.80 5.86
N LEU A 158 0.50 7.82 5.07
CA LEU A 158 1.10 6.47 5.04
C LEU A 158 2.17 6.35 3.96
N TYR A 159 1.94 7.00 2.82
CA TYR A 159 2.85 6.94 1.68
C TYR A 159 2.75 8.22 0.87
N ARG A 160 3.88 8.68 0.32
CA ARG A 160 3.95 9.76 -0.67
C ARG A 160 4.49 9.23 -1.98
N LEU A 161 3.81 9.54 -3.06
CA LEU A 161 4.31 9.25 -4.39
C LEU A 161 5.53 10.14 -4.68
N PRO A 162 6.56 9.60 -5.34
CA PRO A 162 7.65 10.40 -5.86
C PRO A 162 7.16 11.50 -6.80
N ALA A 163 7.83 12.66 -6.77
CA ALA A 163 7.44 13.82 -7.56
C ALA A 163 7.33 13.52 -9.07
N GLU A 164 8.21 12.68 -9.59
CA GLU A 164 8.21 12.23 -10.97
C GLU A 164 6.92 11.47 -11.36
N GLN A 165 6.46 10.57 -10.47
CA GLN A 165 5.22 9.83 -10.69
C GLN A 165 4.01 10.75 -10.63
N MET A 166 4.03 11.75 -9.75
CA MET A 166 2.98 12.77 -9.69
C MET A 166 2.95 13.65 -10.93
N ALA A 167 4.12 14.04 -11.45
CA ALA A 167 4.21 14.80 -12.70
C ALA A 167 3.64 14.01 -13.87
N LEU A 168 3.98 12.72 -13.98
CA LEU A 168 3.43 11.82 -14.99
C LEU A 168 1.90 11.71 -14.88
N ALA A 169 1.38 11.51 -13.68
CA ALA A 169 -0.05 11.41 -13.41
C ALA A 169 -0.81 12.67 -13.88
N ARG A 170 -0.25 13.86 -13.56
CA ARG A 170 -0.83 15.15 -14.02
C ARG A 170 -0.79 15.32 -15.53
N ASN A 171 0.32 14.94 -16.17
CA ASN A 171 0.45 15.00 -17.64
C ASN A 171 -0.52 14.08 -18.36
N LEU A 172 -0.88 12.96 -17.73
CA LEU A 172 -1.91 12.04 -18.23
C LEU A 172 -3.34 12.50 -17.93
N GLY A 173 -3.51 13.68 -17.30
CA GLY A 173 -4.83 14.22 -16.96
C GLY A 173 -5.53 13.50 -15.83
N TRP A 174 -4.79 12.77 -14.98
CA TRP A 174 -5.38 12.09 -13.84
C TRP A 174 -5.68 13.11 -12.73
N THR A 175 -6.94 13.16 -12.32
CA THR A 175 -7.43 14.10 -11.30
C THR A 175 -7.83 13.42 -10.00
N GLY A 176 -7.77 12.09 -9.94
CA GLY A 176 -8.10 11.32 -8.73
C GLY A 176 -7.58 9.89 -8.80
N ALA A 177 -7.57 9.25 -7.65
CA ALA A 177 -7.34 7.82 -7.53
C ALA A 177 -8.35 7.22 -6.56
N ALA A 178 -8.98 6.11 -6.97
CA ALA A 178 -9.77 5.28 -6.08
C ALA A 178 -8.91 4.17 -5.50
N LEU A 179 -9.00 3.96 -4.20
CA LEU A 179 -8.27 2.93 -3.47
C LEU A 179 -9.25 1.83 -3.07
N ARG A 180 -9.02 0.61 -3.52
CA ARG A 180 -9.86 -0.54 -3.19
C ARG A 180 -9.03 -1.63 -2.53
N VAL A 181 -9.50 -2.07 -1.39
CA VAL A 181 -8.91 -3.20 -0.67
C VAL A 181 -9.50 -4.49 -1.24
N LEU A 182 -8.63 -5.33 -1.80
CA LEU A 182 -8.95 -6.63 -2.36
C LEU A 182 -8.35 -7.74 -1.48
N PRO A 183 -8.81 -8.99 -1.60
CA PRO A 183 -8.21 -10.10 -0.85
C PRO A 183 -6.71 -10.28 -1.08
N GLU A 184 -6.25 -9.98 -2.30
CA GLU A 184 -4.85 -10.12 -2.71
C GLU A 184 -3.99 -8.88 -2.45
N GLY A 185 -4.60 -7.72 -2.12
CA GLY A 185 -3.85 -6.49 -1.93
C GLY A 185 -4.68 -5.21 -2.04
N LEU A 186 -4.00 -4.12 -2.32
CA LEU A 186 -4.58 -2.79 -2.53
C LEU A 186 -4.57 -2.47 -4.02
N ARG A 187 -5.75 -2.28 -4.61
CA ARG A 187 -5.90 -1.78 -5.98
C ARG A 187 -5.99 -0.27 -5.98
N ILE A 188 -5.22 0.33 -6.86
CA ILE A 188 -5.18 1.77 -7.09
C ILE A 188 -5.68 2.00 -8.51
N ASP A 189 -6.87 2.56 -8.67
CA ASP A 189 -7.47 2.91 -9.95
C ASP A 189 -7.29 4.42 -10.17
N MET A 190 -6.53 4.80 -11.20
CA MET A 190 -6.25 6.19 -11.54
C MET A 190 -7.05 6.61 -12.76
N GLY A 191 -7.70 7.76 -12.70
CA GLY A 191 -8.53 8.23 -13.82
C GLY A 191 -8.87 9.71 -13.79
N PRO A 192 -9.43 10.23 -14.92
CA PRO A 192 -10.00 11.56 -14.95
C PRO A 192 -11.31 11.57 -14.13
N GLY A 193 -11.31 12.29 -13.02
CA GLY A 193 -12.45 12.38 -12.12
C GLY A 193 -12.49 11.24 -11.11
N GLY A 194 -12.34 11.58 -9.84
CA GLY A 194 -12.43 10.61 -8.74
C GLY A 194 -13.73 9.81 -8.85
N VAL A 195 -13.60 8.52 -8.97
CA VAL A 195 -14.73 7.61 -8.89
C VAL A 195 -15.30 7.73 -7.47
N ARG A 196 -16.57 8.16 -7.38
CA ARG A 196 -17.34 8.22 -6.13
C ARG A 196 -17.58 6.83 -5.57
#